data_9f480d9ce9725cf874f61cd485d64765
#
_entry.id   9f480d9ce9725cf874f61cd485d64765
#
_cell.length_a   1.000
_cell.length_b   1.000
_cell.length_c   1.000
_cell.angle_alpha   90.00
_cell.angle_beta   90.00
_cell.angle_gamma   90.00
#
_symmetry.space_group_name_H-M   'P 1'
#
loop_
_entity.id
_entity.type
_entity.pdbx_description
1 polymer ?
#
loop_
_entity_poly.entity_id
_entity_poly.type
_entity_poly.pdbx_seq_one_letter_code
_entity_poly.pdbx_strand_id
1 'polypeptide(L)'
;LVFTLLLSISIHMLVGLIFFEVSKLMGIRDMGLATQFFLMPIGLITVAIPVAPGGIGIGHAAFESLYLLAGHSGGADIFNVFVIVQLSVFLLGGIPYFLYSGSYKVSEEETLVKGN
;
A
#
# COMPACT_ATOMS: atom_id res chain seq x y z
N LEU A 1 7.68 -21.24 5.54
CA LEU A 1 7.88 -20.22 6.58
C LEU A 1 9.02 -19.24 6.21
N VAL A 2 10.25 -19.73 6.00
CA VAL A 2 11.43 -18.89 5.66
C VAL A 2 11.21 -18.09 4.37
N PHE A 3 10.70 -18.72 3.32
CA PHE A 3 10.40 -18.07 2.04
C PHE A 3 9.37 -16.94 2.21
N THR A 4 8.29 -17.19 2.96
CA THR A 4 7.26 -16.18 3.22
C THR A 4 7.82 -14.99 4.02
N LEU A 5 8.67 -15.26 4.99
CA LEU A 5 9.33 -14.22 5.79
C LEU A 5 10.27 -13.36 4.91
N LEU A 6 11.09 -13.98 4.08
CA LEU A 6 11.97 -13.26 3.16
C LEU A 6 11.19 -12.40 2.18
N LEU A 7 10.09 -12.92 1.63
CA LEU A 7 9.21 -12.18 0.74
C LEU A 7 8.57 -10.97 1.45
N SER A 8 8.09 -11.16 2.68
CA SER A 8 7.51 -10.08 3.48
C SER A 8 8.53 -8.98 3.77
N ILE A 9 9.74 -9.35 4.18
CA ILE A 9 10.82 -8.38 4.42
C ILE A 9 11.14 -7.61 3.12
N SER A 10 11.25 -8.32 2.00
CA SER A 10 11.56 -7.69 0.70
C SER A 10 10.49 -6.67 0.28
N ILE A 11 9.21 -6.99 0.48
CA ILE A 11 8.10 -6.08 0.21
C ILE A 11 8.20 -4.83 1.09
N HIS A 12 8.43 -4.98 2.40
CA HIS A 12 8.55 -3.85 3.31
C HIS A 12 9.77 -2.97 3.00
N MET A 13 10.89 -3.59 2.63
CA MET A 13 12.08 -2.85 2.16
C MET A 13 11.76 -2.03 0.91
N LEU A 14 11.09 -2.64 -0.07
CA LEU A 14 10.70 -1.95 -1.31
C LEU A 14 9.76 -0.77 -1.03
N VAL A 15 8.73 -0.98 -0.21
CA VAL A 15 7.80 0.08 0.17
C VAL A 15 8.53 1.23 0.89
N GLY A 16 9.43 0.92 1.81
CA GLY A 16 10.25 1.92 2.51
C GLY A 16 11.14 2.73 1.56
N LEU A 17 11.74 2.08 0.56
CA LEU A 17 12.53 2.76 -0.48
C LEU A 17 11.65 3.67 -1.34
N ILE A 18 10.44 3.25 -1.71
CA ILE A 18 9.49 4.07 -2.45
C ILE A 18 9.14 5.34 -1.66
N PHE A 19 8.80 5.21 -0.38
CA PHE A 19 8.54 6.35 0.49
C PHE A 19 9.74 7.31 0.57
N PHE A 20 10.96 6.77 0.66
CA PHE A 20 12.18 7.55 0.71
C PHE A 20 12.42 8.34 -0.59
N GLU A 21 12.26 7.71 -1.74
CA GLU A 21 12.42 8.40 -3.03
C GLU A 21 11.31 9.43 -3.27
N VAL A 22 10.06 9.14 -2.90
CA VAL A 22 8.95 10.10 -2.96
C VAL A 22 9.25 11.31 -2.08
N SER A 23 9.73 11.11 -0.85
CA SER A 23 10.10 12.20 0.06
C SER A 23 11.15 13.12 -0.56
N LYS A 24 12.18 12.56 -1.20
CA LYS A 24 13.20 13.34 -1.91
C LYS A 24 12.63 14.13 -3.09
N LEU A 25 11.77 13.50 -3.89
CA LEU A 25 11.13 14.16 -5.04
C LEU A 25 10.23 15.32 -4.60
N MET A 26 9.62 15.21 -3.41
CA MET A 26 8.81 16.26 -2.82
C MET A 26 9.62 17.33 -2.06
N GLY A 27 10.95 17.25 -2.12
CA GLY A 27 11.85 18.28 -1.59
C GLY A 27 12.42 17.98 -0.19
N ILE A 28 12.02 16.87 0.46
CA ILE A 28 12.57 16.44 1.75
C ILE A 28 13.83 15.60 1.48
N ARG A 29 14.97 16.28 1.31
CA ARG A 29 16.23 15.63 0.90
C ARG A 29 17.17 15.29 2.05
N ASP A 30 16.96 15.91 3.20
CA ASP A 30 17.78 15.79 4.40
C ASP A 30 17.27 14.70 5.38
N MET A 31 16.10 14.11 5.12
CA MET A 31 15.63 12.98 5.88
C MET A 31 16.46 11.73 5.58
N GLY A 32 17.07 11.16 6.62
CA GLY A 32 17.85 9.95 6.51
C GLY A 32 17.00 8.71 6.19
N LEU A 33 17.59 7.77 5.47
CA LEU A 33 16.93 6.49 5.13
C LEU A 33 16.45 5.74 6.39
N ALA A 34 17.25 5.74 7.46
CA ALA A 34 16.88 5.10 8.73
C ALA A 34 15.63 5.73 9.35
N THR A 35 15.53 7.07 9.34
CA THR A 35 14.34 7.80 9.82
C THR A 35 13.11 7.40 9.01
N GLN A 36 13.22 7.33 7.70
CA GLN A 36 12.13 6.90 6.82
C GLN A 36 11.65 5.48 7.13
N PHE A 37 12.58 4.53 7.30
CA PHE A 37 12.26 3.14 7.65
C PHE A 37 11.67 3.00 9.06
N PHE A 38 11.87 3.98 9.93
CA PHE A 38 11.23 4.03 11.24
C PHE A 38 9.83 4.65 11.19
N LEU A 39 9.64 5.76 10.48
CA LEU A 39 8.37 6.47 10.40
C LEU A 39 7.31 5.72 9.59
N MET A 40 7.70 5.10 8.48
CA MET A 40 6.79 4.44 7.55
C MET A 40 5.98 3.31 8.21
N PRO A 41 6.57 2.34 8.92
CA PRO A 41 5.78 1.29 9.57
C PRO A 41 4.82 1.83 10.63
N ILE A 42 5.23 2.84 11.40
CA ILE A 42 4.38 3.48 12.42
C ILE A 42 3.16 4.14 11.73
N GLY A 43 3.39 4.88 10.65
CA GLY A 43 2.33 5.49 9.86
C GLY A 43 1.37 4.45 9.28
N LEU A 44 1.88 3.36 8.72
CA LEU A 44 1.07 2.30 8.14
C LEU A 44 0.24 1.52 9.19
N ILE A 45 0.73 1.37 10.43
CA ILE A 45 -0.05 0.78 11.53
C ILE A 45 -1.30 1.61 11.80
N THR A 46 -1.22 2.94 11.74
CA THR A 46 -2.39 3.80 11.95
C THR A 46 -3.45 3.63 10.87
N VAL A 47 -3.02 3.37 9.63
CA VAL A 47 -3.91 3.10 8.47
C VAL A 47 -4.61 1.74 8.60
N ALA A 48 -3.98 0.78 9.28
CA ALA A 48 -4.56 -0.54 9.50
C ALA A 48 -5.75 -0.53 10.48
N ILE A 49 -5.93 0.54 11.25
CA ILE A 49 -7.08 0.70 12.15
C ILE A 49 -8.33 0.99 11.31
N PRO A 50 -9.38 0.15 11.34
CA PRO A 50 -10.52 0.25 10.43
C PRO A 50 -11.53 1.34 10.86
N VAL A 51 -11.06 2.57 11.04
CA VAL A 51 -11.90 3.73 11.39
C VAL A 51 -12.41 4.45 10.14
N ALA A 52 -11.64 4.39 9.04
CA ALA A 52 -12.01 5.00 7.77
C ALA A 52 -11.64 4.09 6.60
N PRO A 53 -12.44 4.06 5.51
CA PRO A 53 -12.14 3.26 4.33
C PRO A 53 -10.75 3.60 3.76
N GLY A 54 -9.87 2.59 3.65
CA GLY A 54 -8.50 2.77 3.14
C GLY A 54 -7.58 3.65 4.00
N GLY A 55 -7.97 3.96 5.25
CA GLY A 55 -7.19 4.83 6.13
C GLY A 55 -7.16 6.31 5.70
N ILE A 56 -8.03 6.69 4.76
CA ILE A 56 -8.11 8.06 4.25
C ILE A 56 -8.49 9.01 5.39
N GLY A 57 -7.72 10.09 5.56
CA GLY A 57 -7.86 11.04 6.66
C GLY A 57 -6.96 10.70 7.85
N ILE A 58 -7.08 9.52 8.45
CA ILE A 58 -6.23 9.11 9.57
C ILE A 58 -4.78 8.94 9.13
N GLY A 59 -4.56 8.28 8.00
CA GLY A 59 -3.24 8.13 7.42
C GLY A 59 -2.58 9.48 7.10
N HIS A 60 -3.33 10.43 6.53
CA HIS A 60 -2.83 11.78 6.26
C HIS A 60 -2.39 12.49 7.54
N ALA A 61 -3.24 12.48 8.57
CA ALA A 61 -2.92 13.11 9.84
C ALA A 61 -1.73 12.43 10.55
N ALA A 62 -1.66 11.10 10.49
CA ALA A 62 -0.57 10.33 11.08
C ALA A 62 0.76 10.61 10.38
N PHE A 63 0.81 10.53 9.06
CA PHE A 63 2.04 10.81 8.30
C PHE A 63 2.49 12.25 8.44
N GLU A 64 1.56 13.24 8.40
CA GLU A 64 1.92 14.63 8.67
C GLU A 64 2.53 14.80 10.05
N SER A 65 1.90 14.24 11.09
CA SER A 65 2.41 14.33 12.46
C SER A 65 3.79 13.67 12.63
N LEU A 66 4.00 12.50 12.02
CA LEU A 66 5.27 11.78 12.08
C LEU A 66 6.39 12.55 11.38
N TYR A 67 6.10 13.13 10.21
CA TYR A 67 7.08 13.93 9.48
C TYR A 67 7.40 15.24 10.22
N LEU A 68 6.40 15.89 10.84
CA LEU A 68 6.63 17.06 11.68
C LEU A 68 7.51 16.74 12.91
N LEU A 69 7.33 15.58 13.53
CA LEU A 69 8.20 15.10 14.63
C LEU A 69 9.64 14.88 14.15
N ALA A 70 9.85 14.51 12.88
CA ALA A 70 11.17 14.40 12.28
C ALA A 70 11.74 15.74 11.78
N GLY A 71 11.02 16.86 11.98
CA GLY A 71 11.44 18.19 11.56
C GLY A 71 11.09 18.55 10.12
N HIS A 72 10.19 17.79 9.46
CA HIS A 72 9.78 18.00 8.08
C HIS A 72 8.27 18.19 7.99
N SER A 73 7.79 18.95 7.00
CA SER A 73 6.37 19.07 6.63
C SER A 73 6.09 18.30 5.34
N GLY A 74 4.83 18.02 5.06
CA GLY A 74 4.41 17.39 3.81
C GLY A 74 4.24 15.87 3.89
N GLY A 75 4.20 15.29 5.09
CA GLY A 75 3.93 13.87 5.29
C GLY A 75 2.58 13.44 4.74
N ALA A 76 1.56 14.28 4.85
CA ALA A 76 0.24 14.04 4.27
C ALA A 76 0.29 13.91 2.74
N ASP A 77 1.08 14.75 2.07
CA ASP A 77 1.23 14.72 0.61
C ASP A 77 1.97 13.47 0.15
N ILE A 78 2.99 13.05 0.89
CA ILE A 78 3.70 11.78 0.64
C ILE A 78 2.75 10.61 0.78
N PHE A 79 1.88 10.62 1.79
CA PHE A 79 0.85 9.60 1.96
C PHE A 79 -0.17 9.61 0.80
N ASN A 80 -0.56 10.78 0.26
CA ASN A 80 -1.39 10.88 -0.93
C ASN A 80 -0.76 10.14 -2.13
N VAL A 81 0.52 10.36 -2.40
CA VAL A 81 1.23 9.67 -3.48
C VAL A 81 1.21 8.16 -3.26
N PHE A 82 1.46 7.71 -2.03
CA PHE A 82 1.38 6.29 -1.68
C PHE A 82 -0.01 5.71 -1.95
N VAL A 83 -1.09 6.38 -1.53
CA VAL A 83 -2.48 5.94 -1.77
C VAL A 83 -2.79 5.85 -3.27
N ILE A 84 -2.35 6.83 -4.06
CA ILE A 84 -2.55 6.82 -5.52
C ILE A 84 -1.85 5.62 -6.16
N VAL A 85 -0.59 5.37 -5.78
CA VAL A 85 0.17 4.21 -6.27
C VAL A 85 -0.50 2.91 -5.87
N GLN A 86 -0.93 2.79 -4.61
CA GLN A 86 -1.60 1.60 -4.09
C GLN A 86 -2.93 1.32 -4.82
N LEU A 87 -3.76 2.35 -5.03
CA LEU A 87 -4.99 2.22 -5.79
C LEU A 87 -4.73 1.80 -7.24
N SER A 88 -3.70 2.35 -7.87
CA SER A 88 -3.30 1.96 -9.23
C SER A 88 -2.92 0.49 -9.30
N VAL A 89 -2.15 -0.01 -8.34
CA VAL A 89 -1.77 -1.43 -8.25
C VAL A 89 -2.99 -2.32 -8.01
N PHE A 90 -3.93 -1.90 -7.15
CA PHE A 90 -5.17 -2.65 -6.92
C PHE A 90 -6.06 -2.72 -8.17
N LEU A 91 -6.18 -1.63 -8.91
CA LEU A 91 -6.92 -1.62 -10.18
C LEU A 91 -6.29 -2.56 -11.21
N LEU A 92 -4.96 -2.54 -11.34
CA LEU A 92 -4.24 -3.47 -12.22
C LEU A 92 -4.42 -4.93 -11.78
N GLY A 93 -4.39 -5.21 -10.47
CA GLY A 93 -4.64 -6.53 -9.90
C GLY A 93 -6.08 -7.01 -10.07
N GLY A 94 -7.05 -6.10 -10.20
CA GLY A 94 -8.45 -6.40 -10.49
C GLY A 94 -8.69 -6.91 -11.92
N ILE A 95 -7.86 -6.52 -12.88
CA ILE A 95 -8.03 -6.91 -14.28
C ILE A 95 -8.04 -8.44 -14.47
N PRO A 96 -7.05 -9.21 -13.96
CA PRO A 96 -7.08 -10.66 -14.04
C PRO A 96 -8.32 -11.27 -13.38
N TYR A 97 -8.77 -10.71 -12.28
CA TYR A 97 -9.97 -11.18 -11.58
C TYR A 97 -11.20 -11.10 -12.47
N PHE A 98 -11.43 -9.95 -13.13
CA PHE A 98 -12.56 -9.78 -14.05
C PHE A 98 -12.46 -10.67 -15.28
N LEU A 99 -11.28 -10.85 -15.84
CA LEU A 99 -11.05 -11.72 -17.00
C LEU A 99 -11.27 -13.21 -16.65
N TYR A 100 -10.92 -13.63 -15.43
CA TYR A 100 -11.02 -15.04 -15.02
C TYR A 100 -12.41 -15.40 -14.45
N SER A 101 -13.13 -14.45 -13.87
CA SER A 101 -14.43 -14.67 -13.26
C SER A 101 -15.52 -15.09 -14.27
N GLY A 102 -15.40 -14.65 -15.52
CA GLY A 102 -16.28 -15.07 -16.62
C GLY A 102 -16.17 -16.55 -16.99
N SER A 103 -14.96 -17.13 -16.89
CA SER A 103 -14.72 -18.54 -17.23
C SER A 103 -15.27 -19.52 -16.18
N TYR A 104 -15.38 -19.09 -14.94
CA TYR A 104 -15.84 -19.96 -13.84
C TYR A 104 -17.35 -20.23 -13.92
N LYS A 105 -18.16 -19.26 -14.31
CA LYS A 105 -19.62 -19.41 -14.46
C LYS A 105 -20.00 -20.38 -15.58
N VAL A 106 -19.24 -20.36 -16.70
CA VAL A 106 -19.52 -21.26 -17.84
C VAL A 106 -19.26 -22.71 -17.48
N SER A 107 -18.24 -23.00 -16.65
CA SER A 107 -17.91 -24.37 -16.23
C SER A 107 -18.95 -24.96 -15.26
N GLU A 108 -19.59 -24.14 -14.44
CA GLU A 108 -20.61 -24.59 -13.48
C GLU A 108 -21.93 -24.93 -14.20
N GLU A 109 -22.33 -24.13 -15.18
CA GLU A 109 -23.52 -24.43 -16.01
C GLU A 109 -23.34 -25.70 -16.85
N GLU A 110 -22.16 -25.93 -17.42
CA GLU A 110 -21.89 -27.16 -18.20
C GLU A 110 -21.92 -28.42 -17.33
N THR A 111 -21.50 -28.35 -16.06
CA THR A 111 -21.56 -29.47 -15.13
C THR A 111 -22.99 -29.80 -14.67
N LEU A 112 -23.83 -28.79 -14.50
CA LEU A 112 -25.23 -28.97 -14.11
C LEU A 112 -26.07 -29.55 -15.26
N VAL A 113 -25.78 -29.18 -16.50
CA VAL A 113 -26.48 -29.70 -17.71
C VAL A 113 -26.09 -31.18 -18.01
N LYS A 114 -24.83 -31.55 -17.74
CA LYS A 114 -24.36 -32.96 -17.95
C LYS A 114 -24.71 -33.91 -16.82
N GLY A 115 -25.18 -33.42 -15.69
CA GLY A 115 -25.56 -34.23 -14.50
C GLY A 115 -27.02 -34.65 -14.45
N ASN A 116 -27.82 -34.27 -15.44
CA ASN A 116 -29.25 -34.65 -15.61
C ASN A 116 -29.40 -35.56 -16.83
#